data_10632fc259cb5618d027a9740846c8b8
#
_entry.id   10632fc259cb5618d027a9740846c8b8
#
_cell.length_a   1.000
_cell.length_b   1.000
_cell.length_c   1.000
_cell.angle_alpha   90.00
_cell.angle_beta   90.00
_cell.angle_gamma   90.00
#
_symmetry.space_group_name_H-M   'P 1'
#
loop_
_entity.id
_entity.type
_entity.pdbx_description
1 polymer ?
#
loop_
_entity_poly.entity_id
_entity_poly.type
_entity_poly.pdbx_seq_one_letter_code
_entity_poly.pdbx_strand_id
1 'polypeptide(L)'
;GFISGGSGIQELANMTRTQVLDLIQKLVELDQFADVIIVDTGAGISDTVLEFVAASEDVLLVATPEPTSITDAYALLKTLNKRVSANPEKTVVKMIANQVHGNRDAKELFDKLGMVVSKFLDIKVEYIGAVPYDHNMQKAIMKQTPISILDPHSNTAKAVKNIAGLIDDDMNQQEEHYGIVKLFSNVIRMRFMKR
;
A
#
# COMPACT_ATOMS: atom_id res chain seq x y z
N GLY A 1 7.75 -15.39 -0.80
CA GLY A 1 8.57 -15.18 -1.99
C GLY A 1 8.75 -13.69 -2.27
N PHE A 2 9.68 -13.34 -3.13
CA PHE A 2 9.94 -11.97 -3.57
C PHE A 2 10.11 -11.95 -5.08
N ILE A 3 9.40 -11.04 -5.74
CA ILE A 3 9.52 -10.81 -7.18
C ILE A 3 10.02 -9.38 -7.36
N SER A 4 11.24 -9.24 -7.90
CA SER A 4 11.78 -7.92 -8.20
C SER A 4 11.17 -7.38 -9.49
N GLY A 5 10.53 -6.21 -9.39
CA GLY A 5 10.01 -5.51 -10.56
C GLY A 5 11.11 -4.92 -11.46
N GLY A 6 12.32 -4.77 -10.97
CA GLY A 6 13.42 -4.13 -11.70
C GLY A 6 13.01 -2.78 -12.31
N SER A 7 13.51 -2.45 -13.49
CA SER A 7 13.01 -1.36 -14.33
C SER A 7 11.66 -1.67 -15.02
N GLY A 8 11.08 -2.84 -14.73
CA GLY A 8 9.91 -3.39 -15.41
C GLY A 8 8.60 -2.61 -15.21
N ILE A 9 8.50 -1.69 -14.23
CA ILE A 9 7.31 -0.84 -14.09
C ILE A 9 7.17 0.11 -15.29
N GLN A 10 8.28 0.60 -15.85
CA GLN A 10 8.24 1.36 -17.10
C GLN A 10 7.88 0.47 -18.30
N GLU A 11 8.30 -0.79 -18.28
CA GLU A 11 7.92 -1.78 -19.31
C GLU A 11 6.45 -2.18 -19.19
N LEU A 12 5.91 -2.37 -17.97
CA LEU A 12 4.48 -2.56 -17.74
C LEU A 12 3.64 -1.39 -18.31
N ALA A 13 4.15 -0.16 -18.18
CA ALA A 13 3.51 1.02 -18.76
C ALA A 13 3.41 0.97 -20.29
N ASN A 14 4.30 0.26 -20.96
CA ASN A 14 4.40 0.15 -22.42
C ASN A 14 3.90 -1.20 -22.97
N MET A 15 3.45 -2.12 -22.14
CA MET A 15 2.97 -3.44 -22.56
C MET A 15 1.73 -3.33 -23.46
N THR A 16 1.72 -4.13 -24.49
CA THR A 16 0.53 -4.36 -25.31
C THR A 16 -0.51 -5.16 -24.53
N ARG A 17 -1.77 -5.10 -24.97
CA ARG A 17 -2.86 -5.86 -24.34
C ARG A 17 -2.55 -7.36 -24.24
N THR A 18 -1.92 -7.93 -25.28
CA THR A 18 -1.54 -9.36 -25.31
C THR A 18 -0.49 -9.69 -24.26
N GLN A 19 0.54 -8.85 -24.13
CA GLN A 19 1.59 -9.02 -23.12
C GLN A 19 1.05 -8.91 -21.68
N VAL A 20 0.08 -8.02 -21.46
CA VAL A 20 -0.56 -7.87 -20.16
C VAL A 20 -1.40 -9.10 -19.83
N LEU A 21 -2.13 -9.67 -20.80
CA LEU A 21 -2.89 -10.91 -20.60
C LEU A 21 -1.99 -12.11 -20.31
N ASP A 22 -0.85 -12.23 -21.02
CA ASP A 22 0.15 -13.29 -20.76
C ASP A 22 0.78 -13.15 -19.36
N LEU A 23 1.08 -11.91 -18.94
CA LEU A 23 1.56 -11.64 -17.59
C LEU A 23 0.54 -12.07 -16.53
N ILE A 24 -0.74 -11.75 -16.74
CA ILE A 24 -1.81 -12.13 -15.81
C ILE A 24 -1.90 -13.65 -15.70
N GLN A 25 -1.87 -14.38 -16.80
CA GLN A 25 -1.90 -15.83 -16.77
C GLN A 25 -0.75 -16.41 -15.94
N LYS A 26 0.45 -15.85 -16.08
CA LYS A 26 1.62 -16.26 -15.26
C LYS A 26 1.48 -15.89 -13.79
N LEU A 27 0.83 -14.76 -13.49
CA LEU A 27 0.60 -14.31 -12.12
C LEU A 27 -0.52 -15.11 -11.43
N VAL A 28 -1.48 -15.65 -12.17
CA VAL A 28 -2.52 -16.57 -11.65
C VAL A 28 -1.86 -17.81 -11.03
N GLU A 29 -0.77 -18.30 -11.61
CA GLU A 29 -0.05 -19.43 -11.04
C GLU A 29 0.55 -19.12 -9.67
N LEU A 30 0.85 -17.85 -9.38
CA LEU A 30 1.39 -17.41 -8.10
C LEU A 30 0.32 -17.34 -7.00
N ASP A 31 -0.94 -17.16 -7.35
CA ASP A 31 -2.07 -17.13 -6.42
C ASP A 31 -2.18 -18.45 -5.60
N GLN A 32 -1.66 -19.55 -6.17
CA GLN A 32 -1.60 -20.85 -5.50
C GLN A 32 -0.48 -20.95 -4.45
N PHE A 33 0.45 -20.00 -4.42
CA PHE A 33 1.63 -20.03 -3.56
C PHE A 33 1.68 -18.91 -2.53
N ALA A 34 0.68 -18.02 -2.50
CA ALA A 34 0.69 -16.86 -1.61
C ALA A 34 -0.72 -16.53 -1.12
N ASP A 35 -0.88 -16.49 0.19
CA ASP A 35 -2.13 -16.06 0.84
C ASP A 35 -2.27 -14.54 0.79
N VAL A 36 -1.15 -13.81 0.75
CA VAL A 36 -1.09 -12.34 0.71
C VAL A 36 -0.07 -11.88 -0.33
N ILE A 37 -0.47 -10.94 -1.18
CA ILE A 37 0.41 -10.32 -2.16
C ILE A 37 0.54 -8.84 -1.85
N ILE A 38 1.75 -8.40 -1.54
CA ILE A 38 2.07 -7.00 -1.28
C ILE A 38 2.74 -6.42 -2.52
N VAL A 39 2.13 -5.38 -3.08
CA VAL A 39 2.70 -4.61 -4.19
C VAL A 39 3.39 -3.38 -3.62
N ASP A 40 4.73 -3.40 -3.59
CA ASP A 40 5.53 -2.24 -3.20
C ASP A 40 5.62 -1.27 -4.38
N THR A 41 5.06 -0.09 -4.22
CA THR A 41 5.04 0.95 -5.24
C THR A 41 6.06 2.04 -4.92
N GLY A 42 6.65 2.63 -5.94
CA GLY A 42 7.46 3.83 -5.75
C GLY A 42 6.65 4.99 -5.13
N ALA A 43 7.34 5.92 -4.50
CA ALA A 43 6.72 7.15 -4.01
C ALA A 43 6.14 7.98 -5.15
N GLY A 44 5.07 8.74 -4.86
CA GLY A 44 4.47 9.67 -5.80
C GLY A 44 3.08 9.28 -6.30
N ILE A 45 2.59 10.05 -7.26
CA ILE A 45 1.22 9.97 -7.82
C ILE A 45 1.23 9.68 -9.32
N SER A 46 2.22 8.90 -9.80
CA SER A 46 2.26 8.50 -11.22
C SER A 46 1.01 7.68 -11.58
N ASP A 47 0.63 7.70 -12.84
CA ASP A 47 -0.54 6.95 -13.30
C ASP A 47 -0.42 5.45 -12.99
N THR A 48 0.77 4.89 -13.13
CA THR A 48 1.02 3.47 -12.82
C THR A 48 0.79 3.16 -11.33
N VAL A 49 1.34 3.99 -10.42
CA VAL A 49 1.10 3.84 -8.98
C VAL A 49 -0.39 3.89 -8.66
N LEU A 50 -1.08 4.89 -9.20
CA LEU A 50 -2.52 5.08 -8.97
C LEU A 50 -3.38 3.96 -9.57
N GLU A 51 -2.95 3.32 -10.65
CA GLU A 51 -3.63 2.17 -11.23
C GLU A 51 -3.56 0.96 -10.29
N PHE A 52 -2.37 0.67 -9.73
CA PHE A 52 -2.22 -0.40 -8.75
C PHE A 52 -2.97 -0.12 -7.45
N VAL A 53 -2.85 1.09 -6.92
CA VAL A 53 -3.55 1.50 -5.70
C VAL A 53 -5.07 1.40 -5.86
N ALA A 54 -5.62 1.87 -6.98
CA ALA A 54 -7.06 1.81 -7.23
C ALA A 54 -7.58 0.39 -7.57
N ALA A 55 -6.69 -0.51 -7.94
CA ALA A 55 -7.03 -1.90 -8.25
C ALA A 55 -6.89 -2.83 -7.05
N SER A 56 -6.13 -2.42 -6.03
CA SER A 56 -5.91 -3.19 -4.80
C SER A 56 -7.16 -3.21 -3.92
N GLU A 57 -7.34 -4.27 -3.17
CA GLU A 57 -8.40 -4.40 -2.16
C GLU A 57 -8.09 -3.50 -0.98
N ASP A 58 -6.89 -3.61 -0.47
CA ASP A 58 -6.37 -2.82 0.62
C ASP A 58 -5.25 -1.89 0.15
N VAL A 59 -5.25 -0.69 0.66
CA VAL A 59 -4.20 0.31 0.42
C VAL A 59 -3.50 0.62 1.74
N LEU A 60 -2.21 0.29 1.83
CA LEU A 60 -1.38 0.66 2.97
C LEU A 60 -0.71 2.01 2.70
N LEU A 61 -1.21 3.06 3.33
CA LEU A 61 -0.64 4.39 3.26
C LEU A 61 0.38 4.58 4.38
N VAL A 62 1.65 4.65 4.04
CA VAL A 62 2.73 4.90 5.00
C VAL A 62 3.10 6.38 4.96
N ALA A 63 2.94 7.08 6.09
CA ALA A 63 3.28 8.49 6.20
C ALA A 63 4.13 8.76 7.45
N THR A 64 4.98 9.80 7.38
CA THR A 64 5.78 10.28 8.50
C THR A 64 5.23 11.61 9.05
N PRO A 65 5.58 12.03 10.28
CA PRO A 65 5.16 13.32 10.83
C PRO A 65 5.67 14.55 10.08
N GLU A 66 6.52 14.35 9.08
CA GLU A 66 7.08 15.45 8.27
C GLU A 66 6.00 16.11 7.40
N PRO A 67 5.98 17.46 7.31
CA PRO A 67 4.99 18.19 6.54
C PRO A 67 4.91 17.79 5.06
N THR A 68 6.04 17.46 4.45
CA THR A 68 6.13 16.99 3.07
C THR A 68 5.42 15.66 2.89
N SER A 69 5.66 14.70 3.79
CA SER A 69 5.00 13.38 3.77
C SER A 69 3.47 13.50 3.93
N ILE A 70 3.01 14.39 4.81
CA ILE A 70 1.57 14.65 4.99
C ILE A 70 0.96 15.23 3.70
N THR A 71 1.67 16.15 3.06
CA THR A 71 1.22 16.77 1.81
C THR A 71 1.13 15.74 0.68
N ASP A 72 2.14 14.88 0.55
CA ASP A 72 2.19 13.83 -0.46
C ASP A 72 1.12 12.77 -0.22
N ALA A 73 0.92 12.36 1.03
CA ALA A 73 -0.16 11.46 1.42
C ALA A 73 -1.54 12.03 1.05
N TYR A 74 -1.78 13.31 1.33
CA TYR A 74 -3.03 13.97 0.95
C TYR A 74 -3.19 14.06 -0.58
N ALA A 75 -2.13 14.39 -1.32
CA ALA A 75 -2.16 14.45 -2.77
C ALA A 75 -2.50 13.08 -3.40
N LEU A 76 -1.94 11.99 -2.85
CA LEU A 76 -2.28 10.62 -3.23
C LEU A 76 -3.76 10.33 -2.97
N LEU A 77 -4.25 10.57 -1.76
CA LEU A 77 -5.65 10.33 -1.38
C LEU A 77 -6.63 11.15 -2.22
N LYS A 78 -6.32 12.41 -2.49
CA LYS A 78 -7.14 13.28 -3.36
C LYS A 78 -7.22 12.75 -4.78
N THR A 79 -6.11 12.23 -5.31
CA THR A 79 -6.08 11.68 -6.66
C THR A 79 -6.77 10.33 -6.73
N LEU A 80 -6.59 9.49 -5.70
CA LEU A 80 -7.30 8.22 -5.54
C LEU A 80 -8.80 8.44 -5.45
N ASN A 81 -9.26 9.39 -4.64
CA ASN A 81 -10.68 9.74 -4.49
C ASN A 81 -11.35 10.03 -5.84
N LYS A 82 -10.67 10.79 -6.71
CA LYS A 82 -11.18 11.06 -8.05
C LYS A 82 -11.30 9.82 -8.94
N ARG A 83 -10.42 8.82 -8.73
CA ARG A 83 -10.42 7.57 -9.52
C ARG A 83 -11.46 6.57 -9.03
N VAL A 84 -11.70 6.51 -7.72
CA VAL A 84 -12.65 5.57 -7.11
C VAL A 84 -14.04 6.15 -6.89
N SER A 85 -14.30 7.39 -7.32
CA SER A 85 -15.60 8.10 -7.15
C SER A 85 -16.82 7.32 -7.64
N ALA A 86 -16.65 6.32 -8.50
CA ALA A 86 -17.74 5.43 -8.93
C ALA A 86 -18.10 4.36 -7.87
N ASN A 87 -17.22 4.09 -6.89
CA ASN A 87 -17.44 3.11 -5.81
C ASN A 87 -16.55 3.46 -4.58
N PRO A 88 -16.78 4.61 -3.92
CA PRO A 88 -15.92 5.09 -2.83
C PRO A 88 -15.95 4.16 -1.60
N GLU A 89 -17.05 3.44 -1.37
CA GLU A 89 -17.23 2.54 -0.24
C GLU A 89 -16.34 1.28 -0.29
N LYS A 90 -15.74 0.98 -1.45
CA LYS A 90 -14.92 -0.24 -1.63
C LYS A 90 -13.43 -0.03 -1.36
N THR A 91 -12.96 1.21 -1.23
CA THR A 91 -11.53 1.46 -1.03
C THR A 91 -11.30 1.99 0.39
N VAL A 92 -10.88 1.10 1.26
CA VAL A 92 -10.41 1.48 2.59
C VAL A 92 -8.90 1.69 2.52
N VAL A 93 -8.45 2.86 2.99
CA VAL A 93 -7.03 3.16 3.10
C VAL A 93 -6.58 2.95 4.53
N LYS A 94 -5.69 2.00 4.74
CA LYS A 94 -5.11 1.67 6.04
C LYS A 94 -3.83 2.49 6.25
N MET A 95 -3.85 3.41 7.21
CA MET A 95 -2.72 4.31 7.45
C MET A 95 -1.79 3.77 8.52
N ILE A 96 -0.49 3.79 8.21
CA ILE A 96 0.62 3.47 9.10
C ILE A 96 1.43 4.76 9.35
N ALA A 97 1.54 5.17 10.63
CA ALA A 97 2.40 6.28 11.02
C ALA A 97 3.83 5.77 11.20
N ASN A 98 4.74 6.16 10.31
CA ASN A 98 6.13 5.70 10.32
C ASN A 98 7.07 6.75 10.94
N GLN A 99 8.18 6.29 11.51
CA GLN A 99 9.25 7.11 12.11
C GLN A 99 8.73 8.07 13.22
N VAL A 100 7.77 7.61 14.00
CA VAL A 100 7.22 8.41 15.10
C VAL A 100 8.06 8.29 16.36
N HIS A 101 8.16 9.37 17.15
CA HIS A 101 8.87 9.35 18.44
C HIS A 101 7.98 8.93 19.61
N GLY A 102 6.68 8.67 19.35
CA GLY A 102 5.73 8.18 20.35
C GLY A 102 4.29 8.18 19.86
N ASN A 103 3.41 7.67 20.71
CA ASN A 103 1.97 7.57 20.38
C ASN A 103 1.31 8.93 20.12
N ARG A 104 1.83 10.00 20.73
CA ARG A 104 1.32 11.35 20.50
C ARG A 104 1.59 11.80 19.07
N ASP A 105 2.80 11.61 18.55
CA ASP A 105 3.15 11.98 17.19
C ASP A 105 2.32 11.21 16.17
N ALA A 106 2.12 9.90 16.42
CA ALA A 106 1.30 9.05 15.57
C ALA A 106 -0.15 9.54 15.50
N LYS A 107 -0.72 9.87 16.68
CA LYS A 107 -2.07 10.41 16.75
C LYS A 107 -2.20 11.77 16.08
N GLU A 108 -1.27 12.69 16.33
CA GLU A 108 -1.28 14.01 15.70
C GLU A 108 -1.19 13.91 14.16
N LEU A 109 -0.37 12.99 13.65
CA LEU A 109 -0.27 12.73 12.22
C LEU A 109 -1.60 12.25 11.65
N PHE A 110 -2.22 11.25 12.28
CA PHE A 110 -3.51 10.72 11.86
C PHE A 110 -4.62 11.76 11.93
N ASP A 111 -4.70 12.51 13.04
CA ASP A 111 -5.72 13.55 13.23
C ASP A 111 -5.60 14.67 12.18
N LYS A 112 -4.36 15.11 11.87
CA LYS A 112 -4.10 16.13 10.85
C LYS A 112 -4.55 15.67 9.46
N LEU A 113 -4.16 14.46 9.05
CA LEU A 113 -4.55 13.91 7.76
C LEU A 113 -6.06 13.63 7.71
N GLY A 114 -6.61 13.01 8.76
CA GLY A 114 -8.03 12.68 8.87
C GLY A 114 -8.95 13.90 8.81
N MET A 115 -8.55 15.01 9.45
CA MET A 115 -9.30 16.26 9.42
C MET A 115 -9.46 16.80 7.98
N VAL A 116 -8.39 16.76 7.19
CA VAL A 116 -8.42 17.25 5.81
C VAL A 116 -9.14 16.26 4.89
N VAL A 117 -8.93 14.96 5.08
CA VAL A 117 -9.60 13.91 4.32
C VAL A 117 -11.10 13.96 4.55
N SER A 118 -11.57 13.93 5.79
CA SER A 118 -13.00 13.94 6.11
C SER A 118 -13.75 15.19 5.63
N LYS A 119 -13.04 16.31 5.46
CA LYS A 119 -13.63 17.55 4.98
C LYS A 119 -13.77 17.61 3.46
N PHE A 120 -12.90 16.96 2.70
CA PHE A 120 -12.77 17.19 1.26
C PHE A 120 -12.83 15.92 0.40
N LEU A 121 -12.79 14.75 0.99
CA LEU A 121 -12.73 13.48 0.27
C LEU A 121 -13.77 12.49 0.80
N ASP A 122 -14.24 11.61 -0.08
CA ASP A 122 -15.21 10.55 0.24
C ASP A 122 -14.51 9.20 0.51
N ILE A 123 -13.21 9.21 0.76
CA ILE A 123 -12.40 8.02 1.07
C ILE A 123 -12.34 7.84 2.58
N LYS A 124 -12.50 6.60 3.05
CA LYS A 124 -12.29 6.22 4.43
C LYS A 124 -10.80 5.93 4.67
N VAL A 125 -10.23 6.57 5.69
CA VAL A 125 -8.86 6.31 6.15
C VAL A 125 -8.92 5.75 7.56
N GLU A 126 -8.33 4.58 7.77
CA GLU A 126 -8.27 3.89 9.06
C GLU A 126 -6.82 3.86 9.57
N TYR A 127 -6.65 4.11 10.86
CA TYR A 127 -5.34 3.98 11.48
C TYR A 127 -5.13 2.54 11.95
N ILE A 128 -4.06 1.90 11.43
CA ILE A 128 -3.76 0.50 11.79
C ILE A 128 -2.48 0.34 12.61
N GLY A 129 -1.70 1.40 12.82
CA GLY A 129 -0.55 1.33 13.70
C GLY A 129 0.54 2.34 13.44
N ALA A 130 1.55 2.28 14.28
CA ALA A 130 2.74 3.12 14.21
C ALA A 130 4.02 2.29 14.22
N VAL A 131 4.99 2.73 13.44
CA VAL A 131 6.36 2.21 13.43
C VAL A 131 7.26 3.30 14.05
N PRO A 132 7.90 3.03 15.20
CA PRO A 132 8.73 4.01 15.88
C PRO A 132 10.01 4.29 15.10
N TYR A 133 10.56 5.49 15.29
CA TYR A 133 11.90 5.80 14.87
C TYR A 133 12.90 4.91 15.63
N ASP A 134 13.79 4.23 14.90
CA ASP A 134 14.73 3.27 15.47
C ASP A 134 16.09 3.34 14.75
N HIS A 135 17.15 3.65 15.48
CA HIS A 135 18.51 3.65 14.94
C HIS A 135 18.96 2.28 14.41
N ASN A 136 18.42 1.18 14.94
CA ASN A 136 18.74 -0.16 14.45
C ASN A 136 18.18 -0.41 13.05
N MET A 137 17.13 0.33 12.65
CA MET A 137 16.62 0.27 11.28
C MET A 137 17.67 0.74 10.26
N GLN A 138 18.43 1.79 10.57
CA GLN A 138 19.52 2.23 9.70
C GLN A 138 20.60 1.15 9.55
N LYS A 139 20.94 0.42 10.64
CA LYS A 139 21.88 -0.70 10.59
C LYS A 139 21.34 -1.86 9.74
N ALA A 140 20.05 -2.14 9.84
CA ALA A 140 19.38 -3.16 9.05
C ALA A 140 19.45 -2.84 7.56
N ILE A 141 19.17 -1.59 7.18
CA ILE A 141 19.26 -1.10 5.79
C ILE A 141 20.69 -1.22 5.26
N MET A 142 21.68 -0.77 6.02
CA MET A 142 23.09 -0.87 5.62
C MET A 142 23.58 -2.32 5.45
N LYS A 143 23.00 -3.25 6.22
CA LYS A 143 23.28 -4.69 6.09
C LYS A 143 22.41 -5.38 5.07
N GLN A 144 21.50 -4.69 4.42
CA GLN A 144 20.50 -5.26 3.49
C GLN A 144 19.76 -6.46 4.11
N THR A 145 19.46 -6.36 5.40
CA THR A 145 18.81 -7.43 6.17
C THR A 145 17.56 -6.85 6.85
N PRO A 146 16.39 -7.45 6.67
CA PRO A 146 15.18 -6.98 7.33
C PRO A 146 15.35 -6.89 8.85
N ILE A 147 14.82 -5.83 9.46
CA ILE A 147 14.93 -5.62 10.92
C ILE A 147 14.29 -6.77 11.71
N SER A 148 13.26 -7.39 11.18
CA SER A 148 12.61 -8.57 11.77
C SER A 148 13.51 -9.80 11.86
N ILE A 149 14.57 -9.84 11.04
CA ILE A 149 15.60 -10.89 11.04
C ILE A 149 16.80 -10.45 11.85
N LEU A 150 17.26 -9.20 11.64
CA LEU A 150 18.46 -8.69 12.29
C LEU A 150 18.28 -8.47 13.80
N ASP A 151 17.13 -7.93 14.20
CA ASP A 151 16.77 -7.66 15.61
C ASP A 151 15.26 -7.87 15.81
N PRO A 152 14.79 -9.13 15.94
CA PRO A 152 13.37 -9.47 16.09
C PRO A 152 12.74 -8.88 17.35
N HIS A 153 13.54 -8.47 18.32
CA HIS A 153 13.07 -7.92 19.59
C HIS A 153 13.05 -6.39 19.63
N SER A 154 13.52 -5.72 18.57
CA SER A 154 13.43 -4.26 18.45
C SER A 154 11.99 -3.77 18.47
N ASN A 155 11.81 -2.51 18.87
CA ASN A 155 10.48 -1.91 18.88
C ASN A 155 9.88 -1.83 17.47
N THR A 156 10.72 -1.57 16.46
CA THR A 156 10.31 -1.55 15.06
C THR A 156 9.85 -2.93 14.59
N ALA A 157 10.62 -3.99 14.86
CA ALA A 157 10.22 -5.35 14.47
C ALA A 157 8.90 -5.78 15.12
N LYS A 158 8.71 -5.47 16.39
CA LYS A 158 7.44 -5.73 17.11
C LYS A 158 6.28 -4.94 16.52
N ALA A 159 6.48 -3.65 16.22
CA ALA A 159 5.46 -2.81 15.62
C ALA A 159 5.02 -3.35 14.24
N VAL A 160 5.97 -3.70 13.38
CA VAL A 160 5.68 -4.30 12.07
C VAL A 160 4.95 -5.63 12.21
N LYS A 161 5.36 -6.48 13.17
CA LYS A 161 4.67 -7.76 13.43
C LYS A 161 3.23 -7.55 13.88
N ASN A 162 2.97 -6.56 14.75
CA ASN A 162 1.62 -6.25 15.21
C ASN A 162 0.74 -5.75 14.06
N ILE A 163 1.27 -4.86 13.21
CA ILE A 163 0.56 -4.36 12.03
C ILE A 163 0.24 -5.51 11.06
N ALA A 164 1.20 -6.42 10.83
CA ALA A 164 0.98 -7.59 10.00
C ALA A 164 -0.12 -8.50 10.55
N GLY A 165 -0.17 -8.71 11.87
CA GLY A 165 -1.25 -9.46 12.51
C GLY A 165 -2.63 -8.82 12.31
N LEU A 166 -2.74 -7.48 12.43
CA LEU A 166 -4.00 -6.79 12.19
C LEU A 166 -4.49 -6.90 10.74
N ILE A 167 -3.56 -6.90 9.78
CA ILE A 167 -3.89 -7.08 8.37
C ILE A 167 -4.38 -8.52 8.13
N ASP A 168 -3.70 -9.52 8.70
CA ASP A 168 -4.06 -10.93 8.56
C ASP A 168 -5.42 -11.24 9.20
N ASP A 169 -5.69 -10.72 10.38
CA ASP A 169 -6.98 -10.87 11.06
C ASP A 169 -8.13 -10.25 10.27
N ASP A 170 -7.92 -9.08 9.66
CA ASP A 170 -8.92 -8.39 8.83
C ASP A 170 -9.19 -9.16 7.52
N MET A 171 -8.15 -9.67 6.88
CA MET A 171 -8.29 -10.51 5.69
C MET A 171 -9.06 -11.80 5.98
N ASN A 172 -8.83 -12.44 7.12
CA ASN A 172 -9.54 -13.66 7.50
C ASN A 172 -11.04 -13.44 7.81
N GLN A 173 -11.47 -12.21 8.02
CA GLN A 173 -12.88 -11.84 8.25
C GLN A 173 -13.62 -11.49 6.95
N GLN A 174 -12.92 -11.29 5.84
CA GLN A 174 -13.53 -10.98 4.54
C GLN A 174 -13.98 -12.28 3.86
N GLU A 175 -15.27 -12.38 3.52
CA GLU A 175 -15.84 -13.59 2.90
C GLU A 175 -15.42 -13.81 1.43
N GLU A 176 -14.91 -12.80 0.75
CA GLU A 176 -14.49 -12.87 -0.65
C GLU A 176 -13.02 -12.44 -0.80
N HIS A 177 -12.15 -13.39 -1.02
CA HIS A 177 -10.77 -13.12 -1.43
C HIS A 177 -10.68 -12.94 -2.95
N TYR A 178 -10.24 -11.77 -3.34
CA TYR A 178 -10.03 -11.46 -4.74
C TYR A 178 -8.54 -11.54 -5.06
N GLY A 179 -8.10 -12.64 -5.62
CA GLY A 179 -6.71 -12.89 -5.94
C GLY A 179 -6.09 -11.93 -6.97
N ILE A 180 -4.85 -12.18 -7.30
CA ILE A 180 -4.03 -11.41 -8.25
C ILE A 180 -4.72 -11.19 -9.59
N VAL A 181 -5.60 -12.10 -9.99
CA VAL A 181 -6.40 -12.01 -11.23
C VAL A 181 -7.28 -10.77 -11.23
N LYS A 182 -7.96 -10.49 -10.12
CA LYS A 182 -8.86 -9.34 -10.02
C LYS A 182 -8.08 -8.03 -9.97
N LEU A 183 -6.94 -8.01 -9.25
CA LEU A 183 -6.05 -6.86 -9.24
C LEU A 183 -5.67 -6.45 -10.68
N PHE A 184 -5.12 -7.38 -11.45
CA PHE A 184 -4.69 -7.09 -12.82
C PHE A 184 -5.85 -6.87 -13.78
N SER A 185 -6.98 -7.56 -13.62
CA SER A 185 -8.19 -7.29 -14.39
C SER A 185 -8.69 -5.87 -14.18
N ASN A 186 -8.64 -5.37 -12.95
CA ASN A 186 -8.98 -3.99 -12.62
C ASN A 186 -7.99 -2.99 -13.23
N VAL A 187 -6.68 -3.25 -13.15
CA VAL A 187 -5.66 -2.42 -13.79
C VAL A 187 -5.89 -2.33 -15.29
N ILE A 188 -6.16 -3.45 -15.96
CA ILE A 188 -6.47 -3.50 -17.39
C ILE A 188 -7.74 -2.72 -17.71
N ARG A 189 -8.81 -2.96 -16.94
CA ARG A 189 -10.08 -2.28 -17.14
C ARG A 189 -9.90 -0.77 -17.05
N MET A 190 -9.17 -0.28 -16.04
CA MET A 190 -8.91 1.14 -15.88
C MET A 190 -8.10 1.73 -17.03
N ARG A 191 -7.17 0.97 -17.60
CA ARG A 191 -6.26 1.43 -18.64
C ARG A 191 -6.88 1.39 -20.04
N PHE A 192 -7.64 0.35 -20.36
CA PHE A 192 -8.14 0.11 -21.73
C PHE A 192 -9.63 0.47 -21.94
N MET A 193 -10.40 0.74 -20.89
CA MET A 193 -11.78 1.19 -21.00
C MET A 193 -11.96 2.72 -20.88
N LYS A 194 -10.89 3.48 -20.71
CA LYS A 194 -10.88 4.96 -20.78
C LYS A 194 -10.74 5.45 -22.24
N ARG A 195 -11.51 4.89 -23.18
CA ARG A 195 -11.72 5.48 -24.52
C ARG A 195 -13.16 5.85 -24.71
#